data_f5cf381b4d14425aa65215fddb53f1eb
#
_entry.id   f5cf381b4d14425aa65215fddb53f1eb
#
_cell.length_a   1.000
_cell.length_b   1.000
_cell.length_c   1.000
_cell.angle_alpha   90.00
_cell.angle_beta   90.00
_cell.angle_gamma   90.00
#
_symmetry.space_group_name_H-M   'P 1'
#
loop_
_entity.id
_entity.type
_entity.pdbx_description
1 polymer ?
#
loop_
_entity_poly.entity_id
_entity_poly.type
_entity_poly.pdbx_seq_one_letter_code
_entity_poly.pdbx_strand_id
1 'polypeptide(L)' 'MQEIQFTLTREFIPLCDLLKATGVADSGGMGKVLVADGQVKVDGQVELRKTCKIRENQIVELGDVRIHVLPIDANEA' A
#
# COMPACT_ATOMS: atom_id res chain seq x y z
N MET A 1 -7.88 0.68 15.22
CA MET A 1 -7.20 0.46 13.93
C MET A 1 -7.39 1.68 13.05
N GLN A 2 -6.31 2.19 12.49
CA GLN A 2 -6.36 3.34 11.59
C GLN A 2 -6.64 2.87 10.17
N GLU A 3 -7.62 3.48 9.52
CA GLU A 3 -7.94 3.15 8.13
C GLU A 3 -7.62 4.33 7.24
N ILE A 4 -6.90 4.04 6.16
CA ILE A 4 -6.45 5.03 5.19
C ILE A 4 -7.03 4.65 3.83
N GLN A 5 -7.50 5.63 3.09
CA GLN A 5 -7.94 5.43 1.71
C GLN A 5 -6.92 6.04 0.78
N PHE A 6 -6.49 5.29 -0.21
CA PHE A 6 -5.55 5.75 -1.22
C PHE A 6 -6.13 5.54 -2.60
N THR A 7 -6.35 6.63 -3.33
CA THR A 7 -6.89 6.56 -4.68
C THR A 7 -5.74 6.45 -5.67
N LEU A 8 -5.78 5.42 -6.51
CA LEU A 8 -4.76 5.22 -7.54
C LEU A 8 -4.81 6.34 -8.56
N THR A 9 -3.63 6.73 -9.05
CA THR A 9 -3.51 7.67 -10.16
C THR A 9 -3.07 6.97 -11.44
N ARG A 10 -2.83 5.66 -11.35
CA ARG A 10 -2.46 4.80 -12.47
C ARG A 10 -2.92 3.39 -12.13
N GLU A 11 -2.65 2.43 -13.01
CA GLU A 11 -3.18 1.06 -12.86
C GLU A 11 -2.74 0.37 -11.57
N PHE A 12 -1.56 0.70 -11.06
CA PHE A 12 -1.03 0.10 -9.85
C PHE A 12 -0.04 1.03 -9.18
N ILE A 13 0.33 0.69 -7.95
CA ILE A 13 1.41 1.37 -7.24
C ILE A 13 2.29 0.29 -6.61
N PRO A 14 3.63 0.40 -6.70
CA PRO A 14 4.51 -0.53 -5.98
C PRO A 14 4.26 -0.46 -4.48
N LEU A 15 4.29 -1.60 -3.80
CA LEU A 15 3.96 -1.66 -2.38
C LEU A 15 4.77 -0.69 -1.53
N CYS A 16 6.09 -0.62 -1.73
CA CYS A 16 6.92 0.30 -0.96
C CYS A 16 6.55 1.76 -1.20
N ASP A 17 6.14 2.10 -2.42
CA ASP A 17 5.71 3.47 -2.75
C ASP A 17 4.37 3.78 -2.09
N LEU A 18 3.48 2.81 -2.00
CA LEU A 18 2.21 3.00 -1.32
C LEU A 18 2.43 3.31 0.16
N LEU A 19 3.33 2.60 0.81
CA LEU A 19 3.63 2.84 2.22
C LEU A 19 4.19 4.24 2.43
N LYS A 20 5.03 4.71 1.51
CA LYS A 20 5.56 6.06 1.58
C LYS A 20 4.45 7.10 1.32
N ALA A 21 3.64 6.88 0.29
CA ALA A 21 2.60 7.83 -0.11
C ALA A 21 1.56 8.04 0.98
N THR A 22 1.27 7.01 1.77
CA THR A 22 0.27 7.08 2.84
C THR A 22 0.87 7.55 4.16
N GLY A 23 2.17 7.76 4.22
CA GLY A 23 2.84 8.20 5.45
C GLY A 23 3.11 7.09 6.45
N VAL A 24 2.80 5.85 6.11
CA VAL A 24 3.07 4.71 6.98
C VAL A 24 4.58 4.49 7.08
N ALA A 25 5.29 4.74 6.00
CA ALA A 25 6.75 4.75 5.99
C ALA A 25 7.26 6.16 5.71
N ASP A 26 8.38 6.52 6.33
CA ASP A 26 8.97 7.85 6.17
C ASP A 26 9.60 8.05 4.79
N SER A 27 9.99 6.94 4.16
CA SER A 27 10.66 6.98 2.87
C SER A 27 10.41 5.68 2.13
N GLY A 28 10.72 5.66 0.83
CA GLY A 28 10.66 4.44 0.05
C GLY A 28 11.59 3.37 0.59
N GLY A 29 12.76 3.77 1.09
CA GLY A 29 13.70 2.83 1.71
C GLY A 29 13.13 2.19 2.96
N MET A 30 12.47 2.96 3.80
CA MET A 30 11.81 2.42 4.99
C MET A 30 10.67 1.48 4.59
N GLY A 31 9.92 1.85 3.55
CA GLY A 31 8.87 0.97 3.03
C GLY A 31 9.42 -0.40 2.63
N LYS A 32 10.57 -0.42 1.98
CA LYS A 32 11.21 -1.67 1.58
C LYS A 32 11.61 -2.51 2.78
N VAL A 33 12.12 -1.87 3.83
CA VAL A 33 12.51 -2.57 5.06
C VAL A 33 11.29 -3.22 5.72
N LEU A 34 10.19 -2.48 5.81
CA LEU A 34 8.97 -3.00 6.43
C LEU A 34 8.44 -4.22 5.68
N VAL A 35 8.45 -4.17 4.35
CA VAL A 35 8.02 -5.31 3.54
C VAL A 35 8.95 -6.50 3.73
N ALA A 36 10.26 -6.27 3.67
CA ALA A 36 11.25 -7.34 3.81
C ALA A 36 11.17 -8.00 5.18
N ASP A 37 10.77 -7.26 6.20
CA ASP A 37 10.63 -7.76 7.57
C ASP A 37 9.39 -8.64 7.76
N GLY A 38 8.52 -8.73 6.76
CA GLY A 38 7.30 -9.52 6.87
C GLY A 38 6.21 -8.85 7.68
N GLN A 39 6.27 -7.53 7.87
CA GLN A 39 5.28 -6.80 8.65
C GLN A 39 4.07 -6.40 7.85
N VAL A 40 4.13 -6.50 6.53
CA VAL A 40 3.09 -6.01 5.64
C VAL A 40 2.28 -7.17 5.07
N LYS A 41 0.96 -7.03 5.11
CA LYS A 41 0.04 -8.01 4.53
C LYS A 41 -0.73 -7.36 3.39
N VAL A 42 -0.92 -8.12 2.32
CA VAL A 42 -1.76 -7.70 1.19
C VAL A 42 -2.89 -8.71 1.10
N ASP A 43 -4.13 -8.23 1.20
CA ASP A 43 -5.32 -9.07 1.19
C ASP A 43 -5.24 -10.21 2.21
N GLY A 44 -4.69 -9.90 3.39
CA GLY A 44 -4.63 -10.84 4.50
C GLY A 44 -3.42 -11.77 4.50
N GLN A 45 -2.54 -11.67 3.51
CA GLN A 45 -1.37 -12.53 3.41
C GLN A 45 -0.08 -11.70 3.45
N VAL A 46 0.91 -12.20 4.17
CA VAL A 46 2.22 -11.52 4.23
C VAL A 46 2.80 -11.41 2.83
N GLU A 47 3.21 -10.21 2.47
CA GLU A 47 3.83 -9.95 1.18
C GLU A 47 5.27 -9.52 1.40
N LEU A 48 6.22 -10.25 0.81
CA LEU A 48 7.65 -9.97 0.98
C LEU A 48 8.27 -9.26 -0.22
N ARG A 49 7.52 -9.14 -1.30
CA ARG A 49 8.02 -8.45 -2.49
C ARG A 49 7.84 -6.95 -2.35
N LYS A 50 8.95 -6.25 -2.27
CA LYS A 50 8.96 -4.80 -2.01
C LYS A 50 8.26 -4.00 -3.11
N THR A 51 8.35 -4.47 -4.34
CA THR A 51 7.77 -3.80 -5.49
C THR A 51 6.53 -4.52 -6.00
N CYS A 52 5.88 -5.30 -5.15
CA CYS A 52 4.61 -5.94 -5.50
C CYS A 52 3.64 -4.88 -6.03
N LYS A 53 3.01 -5.16 -7.15
CA LYS A 53 2.07 -4.23 -7.77
C LYS A 53 0.74 -4.28 -7.03
N ILE A 54 0.39 -3.17 -6.39
CA ILE A 54 -0.87 -3.06 -5.66
C ILE A 54 -1.89 -2.39 -6.57
N ARG A 55 -3.02 -3.04 -6.73
CA ARG A 55 -4.08 -2.62 -7.65
C ARG A 55 -5.33 -2.22 -6.87
N GLU A 56 -6.32 -1.75 -7.60
CA GLU A 56 -7.58 -1.33 -7.00
C GLU A 56 -8.23 -2.47 -6.20
N ASN A 57 -8.96 -2.08 -5.17
CA ASN A 57 -9.72 -2.98 -4.30
C ASN A 57 -8.87 -3.93 -3.45
N GLN A 58 -7.57 -3.76 -3.44
CA GLN A 58 -6.71 -4.51 -2.54
C GLN A 58 -6.59 -3.78 -1.20
N ILE A 59 -6.35 -4.54 -0.15
CA ILE A 59 -6.20 -4.00 1.20
C ILE A 59 -4.81 -4.34 1.70
N VAL A 60 -4.08 -3.31 2.11
CA VAL A 60 -2.72 -3.46 2.64
C VAL A 60 -2.77 -3.16 4.13
N GLU A 61 -2.21 -4.06 4.93
CA GLU A 61 -2.22 -3.92 6.38
C GLU A 61 -0.80 -3.93 6.94
N LEU A 62 -0.58 -3.07 7.92
CA LEU A 62 0.68 -3.00 8.66
C LEU A 62 0.37 -2.58 10.09
N GLY A 63 0.59 -3.49 11.04
CA GLY A 63 0.27 -3.22 12.43
C GLY A 63 -1.19 -2.84 12.60
N ASP A 64 -1.45 -1.65 13.14
CA ASP A 64 -2.81 -1.15 13.35
C ASP A 64 -3.33 -0.31 12.19
N VAL A 65 -2.63 -0.32 11.06
CA VAL A 65 -3.02 0.49 9.91
C VAL A 65 -3.55 -0.40 8.80
N ARG A 66 -4.66 0.01 8.20
CA ARG A 66 -5.23 -0.68 7.04
C ARG A 66 -5.41 0.34 5.92
N ILE A 67 -4.85 0.05 4.75
CA ILE A 67 -4.93 0.92 3.59
C ILE A 67 -5.88 0.30 2.58
N HIS A 68 -6.94 1.04 2.25
CA HIS A 68 -7.89 0.64 1.21
C HIS A 68 -7.48 1.31 -0.09
N VAL A 69 -7.14 0.50 -1.10
CA VAL A 69 -6.68 1.01 -2.39
C VAL A 69 -7.89 1.16 -3.29
N LEU A 70 -8.17 2.39 -3.68
CA LEU A 70 -9.33 2.72 -4.49
C LEU A 70 -8.94 2.85 -5.96
N PRO A 71 -9.88 2.56 -6.89
CA PRO A 71 -9.58 2.68 -8.31
C PRO A 71 -9.32 4.12 -8.71
N ILE A 72 -8.74 4.28 -9.90
CA ILE A 72 -8.55 5.61 -10.49
C ILE A 72 -9.93 6.26 -10.58
N ASP A 73 -9.99 7.53 -10.14
CA ASP A 73 -11.25 8.27 -10.16
C ASP A 73 -11.55 8.73 -11.58
N ALA A 74 -12.38 7.96 -12.29
CA ALA A 74 -12.73 8.25 -13.66
C ALA A 74 -13.67 9.44 -13.80
N ASN A 75 -14.19 9.94 -12.68
CA ASN A 75 -15.11 11.08 -12.70
C ASN A 75 -14.36 12.41 -12.68
N GLU A 76 -13.05 12.37 -12.60
CA GLU A 76 -12.22 13.55 -12.66
C GLU A 76 -12.02 14.07 -14.07
N ALA A 77 -12.82 13.63 -14.97
CA ALA A 77 -12.70 14.03 -16.37
C ALA A 77 -12.90 15.55 -16.55
#